data_380dc50aab5a7b8d3079a9c25704ca9d
#
_entry.id   380dc50aab5a7b8d3079a9c25704ca9d
#
_cell.length_a   1.000
_cell.length_b   1.000
_cell.length_c   1.000
_cell.angle_alpha   90.00
_cell.angle_beta   90.00
_cell.angle_gamma   90.00
#
_symmetry.space_group_name_H-M   'P 1'
#
loop_
_entity.id
_entity.type
_entity.pdbx_description
1 polymer ?
#
loop_
_entity_poly.entity_id
_entity_poly.type
_entity_poly.pdbx_seq_one_letter_code
_entity_poly.pdbx_strand_id
1 'polypeptide(L)'
;DVDFSELDGIILPGGMPGTLNLGAHAGVTAQVKAFAEAGKLVCAICAAPSVLGACGILNGKKATCHPGFEEKLTGASVSYDNVVTDGNVITSRGMGTVIDFGLAIVSYFGSEELVEDVRKHLVYNR
;
A
#
# COMPACT_ATOMS: atom_id res chain seq x y z
N ASP A 1 -4.81 9.70 -19.23
CA ASP A 1 -3.73 9.75 -20.22
C ASP A 1 -2.37 9.42 -19.63
N VAL A 2 -2.37 8.49 -18.67
CA VAL A 2 -1.14 7.99 -18.06
C VAL A 2 -0.72 6.71 -18.76
N ASP A 3 0.56 6.62 -19.12
CA ASP A 3 1.12 5.38 -19.63
C ASP A 3 1.59 4.54 -18.43
N PHE A 4 0.73 3.62 -17.99
CA PHE A 4 0.99 2.78 -16.83
C PHE A 4 2.16 1.80 -17.05
N SER A 5 2.54 1.52 -18.30
CA SER A 5 3.64 0.61 -18.58
C SER A 5 5.00 1.14 -18.11
N GLU A 6 5.13 2.47 -17.98
CA GLU A 6 6.36 3.12 -17.53
C GLU A 6 6.46 3.28 -16.01
N LEU A 7 5.39 2.96 -15.27
CA LEU A 7 5.35 3.12 -13.83
C LEU A 7 5.84 1.86 -13.12
N ASP A 8 6.51 2.04 -12.00
CA ASP A 8 7.07 0.95 -11.20
C ASP A 8 6.20 0.58 -10.00
N GLY A 9 5.19 1.37 -9.70
CA GLY A 9 4.30 1.11 -8.58
C GLY A 9 3.05 1.96 -8.62
N ILE A 10 2.07 1.55 -7.83
CA ILE A 10 0.80 2.27 -7.66
C ILE A 10 0.49 2.38 -6.18
N ILE A 11 0.05 3.56 -5.74
CA ILE A 11 -0.26 3.85 -4.35
C ILE A 11 -1.72 4.29 -4.26
N LEU A 12 -2.49 3.61 -3.41
CA LEU A 12 -3.87 3.98 -3.13
C LEU A 12 -3.91 4.72 -1.80
N PRO A 13 -4.20 6.04 -1.80
CA PRO A 13 -4.39 6.78 -0.57
C PRO A 13 -5.71 6.41 0.09
N GLY A 14 -5.79 6.61 1.39
CA GLY A 14 -6.99 6.31 2.15
C GLY A 14 -8.00 7.45 2.16
N GLY A 15 -8.89 7.36 3.14
CA GLY A 15 -9.96 8.33 3.35
C GLY A 15 -11.28 7.87 2.76
N MET A 16 -12.36 8.34 3.37
CA MET A 16 -13.73 8.07 2.93
C MET A 16 -14.39 9.38 2.51
N PRO A 17 -15.14 9.43 1.42
CA PRO A 17 -15.54 8.33 0.55
C PRO A 17 -14.52 7.95 -0.55
N GLY A 18 -13.32 8.54 -0.56
CA GLY A 18 -12.31 8.31 -1.59
C GLY A 18 -12.01 6.82 -1.83
N THR A 19 -11.85 6.04 -0.75
CA THR A 19 -11.59 4.60 -0.85
C THR A 19 -12.73 3.86 -1.53
N LEU A 20 -13.97 4.20 -1.23
CA LEU A 20 -15.13 3.60 -1.89
C LEU A 20 -15.15 3.94 -3.38
N ASN A 21 -14.83 5.18 -3.72
CA ASN A 21 -14.78 5.63 -5.11
C ASN A 21 -13.68 4.91 -5.90
N LEU A 22 -12.49 4.73 -5.29
CA LEU A 22 -11.41 3.97 -5.90
C LEU A 22 -11.81 2.52 -6.15
N GLY A 23 -12.44 1.88 -5.16
CA GLY A 23 -12.89 0.50 -5.28
C GLY A 23 -13.98 0.31 -6.32
N ALA A 24 -14.80 1.33 -6.54
CA ALA A 24 -15.87 1.31 -7.54
C ALA A 24 -15.37 1.66 -8.95
N HIS A 25 -14.17 2.20 -9.09
CA HIS A 25 -13.65 2.62 -10.38
C HIS A 25 -12.98 1.45 -11.10
N ALA A 26 -13.61 0.95 -12.15
CA ALA A 26 -13.12 -0.23 -12.88
C ALA A 26 -11.70 -0.04 -13.46
N GLY A 27 -11.37 1.16 -13.91
CA GLY A 27 -10.02 1.46 -14.43
C GLY A 27 -8.96 1.36 -13.35
N VAL A 28 -9.23 1.86 -12.14
CA VAL A 28 -8.30 1.78 -11.02
C VAL A 28 -8.09 0.32 -10.60
N THR A 29 -9.16 -0.43 -10.41
CA THR A 29 -9.05 -1.82 -9.98
C THR A 29 -8.35 -2.69 -11.02
N ALA A 30 -8.57 -2.43 -12.30
CA ALA A 30 -7.87 -3.11 -13.38
C ALA A 30 -6.36 -2.85 -13.33
N GLN A 31 -5.94 -1.60 -13.09
CA GLN A 31 -4.53 -1.26 -13.00
C GLN A 31 -3.88 -1.85 -11.75
N VAL A 32 -4.59 -1.86 -10.62
CA VAL A 32 -4.10 -2.49 -9.39
C VAL A 32 -3.80 -3.96 -9.64
N LYS A 33 -4.72 -4.68 -10.27
CA LYS A 33 -4.53 -6.10 -10.61
C LYS A 33 -3.36 -6.28 -11.59
N ALA A 34 -3.28 -5.45 -12.62
CA ALA A 34 -2.22 -5.53 -13.62
C ALA A 34 -0.84 -5.31 -13.00
N PHE A 35 -0.72 -4.32 -12.10
CA PHE A 35 0.53 -4.05 -11.40
C PHE A 35 0.94 -5.23 -10.53
N ALA A 36 -0.01 -5.80 -9.79
CA ALA A 36 0.25 -6.96 -8.93
C ALA A 36 0.74 -8.16 -9.75
N GLU A 37 0.08 -8.45 -10.87
CA GLU A 37 0.44 -9.56 -11.74
C GLU A 37 1.78 -9.37 -12.42
N ALA A 38 2.14 -8.13 -12.72
CA ALA A 38 3.43 -7.80 -13.32
C ALA A 38 4.58 -7.80 -12.30
N GLY A 39 4.30 -8.05 -11.02
CA GLY A 39 5.31 -7.99 -9.95
C GLY A 39 5.72 -6.58 -9.58
N LYS A 40 4.98 -5.57 -10.01
CA LYS A 40 5.23 -4.17 -9.66
C LYS A 40 4.68 -3.88 -8.27
N LEU A 41 5.18 -2.81 -7.65
CA LEU A 41 4.79 -2.43 -6.30
C LEU A 41 3.34 -1.96 -6.24
N VAL A 42 2.58 -2.49 -5.29
CA VAL A 42 1.21 -2.06 -4.99
C VAL A 42 1.17 -1.66 -3.52
N CYS A 43 0.78 -0.41 -3.26
CA CYS A 43 0.73 0.13 -1.91
C CYS A 43 -0.65 0.67 -1.59
N ALA A 44 -1.06 0.54 -0.34
CA ALA A 44 -2.32 1.10 0.12
C ALA A 44 -2.22 1.45 1.60
N ILE A 45 -2.86 2.54 2.01
CA ILE A 45 -2.82 3.00 3.39
C ILE A 45 -4.22 3.33 3.89
N CYS A 46 -4.41 3.23 5.19
CA CYS A 46 -5.65 3.56 5.90
C CYS A 46 -6.77 2.57 5.52
N ALA A 47 -7.84 3.04 4.92
CA ALA A 47 -8.94 2.19 4.46
C ALA A 47 -8.67 1.55 3.09
N ALA A 48 -7.73 2.08 2.33
CA ALA A 48 -7.48 1.64 0.96
C ALA A 48 -7.01 0.18 0.80
N PRO A 49 -6.34 -0.46 1.78
CA PRO A 49 -6.07 -1.90 1.68
C PRO A 49 -7.30 -2.76 1.44
N SER A 50 -8.50 -2.29 1.82
CA SER A 50 -9.76 -2.99 1.53
C SER A 50 -9.99 -3.15 0.03
N VAL A 51 -9.53 -2.19 -0.79
CA VAL A 51 -9.61 -2.29 -2.25
C VAL A 51 -8.75 -3.45 -2.74
N LEU A 52 -7.54 -3.62 -2.17
CA LEU A 52 -6.66 -4.72 -2.51
C LEU A 52 -7.30 -6.07 -2.13
N GLY A 53 -7.97 -6.12 -0.97
CA GLY A 53 -8.69 -7.31 -0.53
C GLY A 53 -9.80 -7.68 -1.51
N ALA A 54 -10.58 -6.70 -1.94
CA ALA A 54 -11.65 -6.91 -2.91
C ALA A 54 -11.13 -7.37 -4.27
N CYS A 55 -9.92 -6.98 -4.64
CA CYS A 55 -9.29 -7.39 -5.90
C CYS A 55 -8.63 -8.79 -5.84
N GLY A 56 -8.60 -9.43 -4.68
CA GLY A 56 -7.96 -10.73 -4.52
C GLY A 56 -6.43 -10.69 -4.40
N ILE A 57 -5.84 -9.51 -4.37
CA ILE A 57 -4.39 -9.33 -4.35
C ILE A 57 -3.76 -9.76 -3.03
N LEU A 58 -4.53 -9.67 -1.93
CA LEU A 58 -4.03 -9.98 -0.60
C LEU A 58 -4.12 -11.46 -0.25
N ASN A 59 -4.61 -12.30 -1.14
CA ASN A 59 -4.78 -13.72 -0.86
C ASN A 59 -3.43 -14.37 -0.56
N GLY A 60 -3.30 -14.94 0.64
CA GLY A 60 -2.06 -15.56 1.10
C GLY A 60 -0.98 -14.59 1.54
N LYS A 61 -1.26 -13.29 1.60
CA LYS A 61 -0.29 -12.27 1.99
C LYS A 61 -0.59 -11.72 3.37
N LYS A 62 0.46 -11.20 4.04
CA LYS A 62 0.28 -10.40 5.25
C LYS A 62 -0.09 -8.98 4.85
N ALA A 63 -1.00 -8.39 5.59
CA ALA A 63 -1.44 -7.03 5.32
C ALA A 63 -2.01 -6.37 6.57
N THR A 64 -2.03 -5.03 6.58
CA THR A 64 -2.66 -4.24 7.62
C THR A 64 -3.53 -3.16 6.98
N CYS A 65 -4.32 -2.48 7.81
CA CYS A 65 -5.21 -1.41 7.37
C CYS A 65 -5.60 -0.54 8.55
N HIS A 66 -6.41 0.48 8.29
CA HIS A 66 -7.01 1.29 9.34
C HIS A 66 -7.86 0.41 10.29
N PRO A 67 -7.82 0.65 11.60
CA PRO A 67 -8.66 -0.09 12.54
C PRO A 67 -10.13 -0.08 12.12
N GLY A 68 -10.74 -1.26 12.13
CA GLY A 68 -12.13 -1.43 11.72
C GLY A 68 -12.32 -1.97 10.29
N PHE A 69 -11.26 -2.02 9.49
CA PHE A 69 -11.32 -2.52 8.11
C PHE A 69 -10.72 -3.90 7.92
N GLU A 70 -10.26 -4.53 9.01
CA GLU A 70 -9.54 -5.81 8.93
C GLU A 70 -10.32 -6.91 8.23
N GLU A 71 -11.64 -6.97 8.44
CA GLU A 71 -12.49 -7.99 7.82
C GLU A 71 -12.57 -7.86 6.30
N LYS A 72 -12.23 -6.70 5.77
CA LYS A 72 -12.26 -6.43 4.33
C LYS A 72 -10.98 -6.83 3.61
N LEU A 73 -9.97 -7.27 4.35
CA LEU A 73 -8.72 -7.77 3.79
C LEU A 73 -8.88 -9.25 3.43
N THR A 74 -9.72 -9.52 2.46
CA THR A 74 -10.11 -10.89 2.08
C THR A 74 -8.89 -11.73 1.70
N GLY A 75 -8.74 -12.87 2.36
CA GLY A 75 -7.65 -13.80 2.09
C GLY A 75 -6.31 -13.45 2.73
N ALA A 76 -6.21 -12.28 3.38
CA ALA A 76 -4.97 -11.84 4.01
C ALA A 76 -4.79 -12.44 5.41
N SER A 77 -3.52 -12.58 5.79
CA SER A 77 -3.13 -12.79 7.18
C SER A 77 -2.98 -11.40 7.79
N VAL A 78 -3.95 -10.99 8.61
CA VAL A 78 -4.00 -9.62 9.12
C VAL A 78 -2.92 -9.40 10.19
N SER A 79 -2.17 -8.31 10.04
CA SER A 79 -1.19 -7.84 11.00
C SER A 79 -1.63 -6.48 11.55
N TYR A 80 -1.21 -6.16 12.76
CA TYR A 80 -1.50 -4.88 13.39
C TYR A 80 -0.26 -3.99 13.47
N ASP A 81 0.79 -4.34 12.74
CA ASP A 81 1.99 -3.50 12.62
C ASP A 81 1.67 -2.22 11.85
N ASN A 82 2.44 -1.17 12.10
CA ASN A 82 2.24 0.13 11.44
C ASN A 82 2.37 0.04 9.92
N VAL A 83 3.31 -0.77 9.45
CA VAL A 83 3.53 -1.02 8.02
C VAL A 83 3.83 -2.49 7.82
N VAL A 84 3.25 -3.08 6.80
CA VAL A 84 3.53 -4.47 6.42
C VAL A 84 3.98 -4.49 4.96
N THR A 85 5.16 -5.06 4.73
CA THR A 85 5.66 -5.34 3.38
C THR A 85 5.66 -6.84 3.16
N ASP A 86 4.93 -7.29 2.15
CA ASP A 86 4.91 -8.70 1.77
C ASP A 86 5.08 -8.78 0.25
N GLY A 87 6.28 -9.18 -0.18
CA GLY A 87 6.61 -9.20 -1.61
C GLY A 87 6.49 -7.81 -2.22
N ASN A 88 5.61 -7.68 -3.19
CA ASN A 88 5.37 -6.42 -3.91
C ASN A 88 4.17 -5.64 -3.37
N VAL A 89 3.69 -5.96 -2.17
CA VAL A 89 2.55 -5.27 -1.56
C VAL A 89 2.98 -4.63 -0.24
N ILE A 90 2.73 -3.32 -0.10
CA ILE A 90 2.97 -2.59 1.14
C ILE A 90 1.66 -1.97 1.61
N THR A 91 1.27 -2.27 2.84
CA THR A 91 0.07 -1.72 3.46
C THR A 91 0.41 -1.02 4.76
N SER A 92 -0.39 -0.03 5.15
CA SER A 92 -0.18 0.73 6.37
C SER A 92 -1.51 1.19 6.97
N ARG A 93 -1.50 1.69 8.20
CA ARG A 93 -2.71 1.85 9.00
C ARG A 93 -3.36 3.22 8.96
N GLY A 94 -2.62 4.28 8.82
CA GLY A 94 -3.25 5.61 8.83
C GLY A 94 -2.28 6.77 8.85
N MET A 95 -2.80 7.96 9.14
CA MET A 95 -2.00 9.19 9.12
C MET A 95 -0.79 9.13 10.06
N GLY A 96 -0.96 8.49 11.22
CA GLY A 96 0.13 8.34 12.19
C GLY A 96 1.26 7.43 11.72
N THR A 97 1.05 6.66 10.67
CA THR A 97 2.04 5.71 10.13
C THR A 97 2.54 6.10 8.74
N VAL A 98 2.14 7.27 8.22
CA VAL A 98 2.41 7.66 6.84
C VAL A 98 3.91 7.81 6.55
N ILE A 99 4.69 8.31 7.51
CA ILE A 99 6.14 8.44 7.32
C ILE A 99 6.79 7.05 7.26
N ASP A 100 6.41 6.15 8.15
CA ASP A 100 6.89 4.76 8.12
C ASP A 100 6.52 4.08 6.79
N PHE A 101 5.31 4.34 6.30
CA PHE A 101 4.84 3.85 5.00
C PHE A 101 5.72 4.36 3.87
N GLY A 102 5.99 5.67 3.83
CA GLY A 102 6.86 6.27 2.83
C GLY A 102 8.28 5.70 2.88
N LEU A 103 8.83 5.52 4.08
CA LEU A 103 10.16 4.93 4.25
C LEU A 103 10.20 3.48 3.77
N ALA A 104 9.13 2.72 3.97
CA ALA A 104 9.04 1.35 3.46
C ALA A 104 9.07 1.33 1.92
N ILE A 105 8.40 2.28 1.27
CA ILE A 105 8.42 2.41 -0.18
C ILE A 105 9.83 2.76 -0.66
N VAL A 106 10.50 3.69 0.01
CA VAL A 106 11.90 4.05 -0.30
C VAL A 106 12.81 2.82 -0.15
N SER A 107 12.62 2.05 0.92
CA SER A 107 13.39 0.83 1.17
C SER A 107 13.18 -0.21 0.06
N TYR A 108 11.97 -0.30 -0.47
CA TYR A 108 11.66 -1.25 -1.53
C TYR A 108 12.46 -0.96 -2.80
N PHE A 109 12.62 0.32 -3.17
CA PHE A 109 13.33 0.72 -4.38
C PHE A 109 14.80 1.06 -4.16
N GLY A 110 15.22 1.27 -2.93
CA GLY A 110 16.56 1.75 -2.60
C GLY A 110 17.29 0.88 -1.60
N SER A 111 18.23 1.51 -0.89
CA SER A 111 19.03 0.85 0.14
C SER A 111 18.67 1.37 1.53
N GLU A 112 19.13 0.65 2.56
CA GLU A 112 19.01 1.12 3.94
C GLU A 112 19.73 2.46 4.16
N GLU A 113 20.83 2.68 3.46
CA GLU A 113 21.55 3.95 3.50
C GLU A 113 20.68 5.11 3.00
N LEU A 114 19.94 4.89 1.90
CA LEU A 114 19.01 5.89 1.38
C LEU A 114 17.86 6.14 2.36
N VAL A 115 17.33 5.09 3.00
CA VAL A 115 16.28 5.22 4.02
C VAL A 115 16.75 6.09 5.16
N GLU A 116 17.97 5.88 5.67
CA GLU A 116 18.52 6.67 6.76
C GLU A 116 18.74 8.12 6.33
N ASP A 117 19.19 8.35 5.10
CA ASP A 117 19.36 9.69 4.57
C ASP A 117 18.04 10.45 4.51
N VAL A 118 17.00 9.81 3.99
CA VAL A 118 15.64 10.39 3.94
C VAL A 118 15.12 10.65 5.34
N ARG A 119 15.30 9.71 6.27
CA ARG A 119 14.90 9.86 7.66
C ARG A 119 15.51 11.10 8.31
N LYS A 120 16.79 11.32 8.09
CA LYS A 120 17.49 12.50 8.61
C LYS A 120 16.93 13.81 8.04
N HIS A 121 16.67 13.84 6.75
CA HIS A 121 16.09 15.03 6.10
C HIS A 121 14.69 15.34 6.59
N LEU A 122 13.93 14.33 6.99
CA LEU A 122 12.60 14.50 7.57
C LEU A 122 12.66 14.87 9.07
N VAL A 123 13.82 14.79 9.69
CA VAL A 123 13.99 14.94 11.15
C VAL A 123 13.10 13.92 11.89
N TYR A 124 13.08 12.70 11.40
CA TYR A 124 12.22 11.63 11.93
C TYR A 124 13.04 10.67 12.81
N ASN A 125 12.69 10.58 14.08
CA ASN A 125 13.49 9.91 15.10
C ASN A 125 12.91 8.58 15.61
N ARG A 126 11.95 8.02 14.96
CA ARG A 126 11.34 6.75 15.39
C ARG A 126 11.96 5.56 14.75
#